data_e00f8553b48b54861a9b5c524f41487f
#
_entry.id   e00f8553b48b54861a9b5c524f41487f
#
_cell.length_a   1.000
_cell.length_b   1.000
_cell.length_c   1.000
_cell.angle_alpha   90.00
_cell.angle_beta   90.00
_cell.angle_gamma   90.00
#
_symmetry.space_group_name_H-M   'P 1'
#
loop_
_entity.id
_entity.type
_entity.pdbx_description
1 polymer ?
#
loop_
_entity_poly.entity_id
_entity_poly.type
_entity_poly.pdbx_seq_one_letter_code
_entity_poly.pdbx_strand_id
1 'polypeptide(L)'
;MKIETIAVHGGYSPDPTTKAVAVPIYQTTSYAFDDTQHGADLFDLKVAGNIYTRIMNPTTDVLEKRMAELEGGIAALGVASGMSAITYAIQTITEAGDNIVSAGTLYGGTYNLFAHTLPQFGIEVRFADYRKPESFKPLIDGRTKAIFCESIGNPLGNVVDLGALAKIAHEAGIPLIVDNTVPTPYLCRPFEHGADIVVHALTKYLGGHGNSIGGVIIDSGKFPWAEHKARFKRLNEPDVSYHGVVYTEALGAAAYIGRARVVPLRNTGAAISPFNSFLILQGIETLALRMDRICKNTLAVANFLKGHAKVGWVNYAGLPDHADHALIQKYMGGRASGILSFGVKGGAAGGARFQDALKLVTRLVNIGDAKSLACHPASTTHRQLGPEEMKKAGVSEDMVRLSIGIEHIDDIKADLEQALAAV
;
A
#
# COMPACT_ATOMS: atom_id res chain seq x y z
N MET A 1 10.32 20.15 -4.23
CA MET A 1 10.14 20.40 -2.77
C MET A 1 10.59 19.17 -1.99
N LYS A 2 10.91 19.32 -0.68
CA LYS A 2 11.16 18.19 0.21
C LYS A 2 9.84 17.54 0.61
N ILE A 3 9.89 16.29 1.02
CA ILE A 3 8.68 15.47 1.24
C ILE A 3 7.77 16.02 2.34
N GLU A 4 8.35 16.61 3.39
CA GLU A 4 7.60 17.26 4.47
C GLU A 4 6.79 18.46 3.95
N THR A 5 7.37 19.22 3.03
CA THR A 5 6.68 20.37 2.40
C THR A 5 5.59 19.88 1.43
N ILE A 6 5.87 18.83 0.66
CA ILE A 6 4.86 18.24 -0.24
C ILE A 6 3.66 17.71 0.58
N ALA A 7 3.92 17.07 1.71
CA ALA A 7 2.87 16.53 2.58
C ALA A 7 1.85 17.59 3.02
N VAL A 8 2.30 18.85 3.18
CA VAL A 8 1.45 19.97 3.60
C VAL A 8 0.86 20.74 2.41
N HIS A 9 1.63 20.95 1.34
CA HIS A 9 1.27 21.85 0.24
C HIS A 9 1.00 21.17 -1.10
N GLY A 10 1.43 19.92 -1.30
CA GLY A 10 1.32 19.23 -2.57
C GLY A 10 -0.12 19.12 -3.08
N GLY A 11 -0.30 19.30 -4.38
CA GLY A 11 -1.58 19.12 -5.06
C GLY A 11 -2.66 20.14 -4.77
N TYR A 12 -2.40 21.18 -3.96
CA TYR A 12 -3.42 22.20 -3.61
C TYR A 12 -2.85 23.61 -3.58
N SER A 13 -3.62 24.55 -4.08
CA SER A 13 -3.49 25.98 -3.86
C SER A 13 -4.82 26.53 -3.34
N PRO A 14 -4.85 27.67 -2.61
CA PRO A 14 -6.09 28.23 -2.11
C PRO A 14 -7.17 28.34 -3.18
N ASP A 15 -8.39 27.91 -2.83
CA ASP A 15 -9.53 27.89 -3.76
C ASP A 15 -9.68 29.23 -4.50
N PRO A 16 -9.75 29.24 -5.84
CA PRO A 16 -9.73 30.47 -6.60
C PRO A 16 -10.94 31.36 -6.36
N THR A 17 -12.09 30.79 -5.97
CA THR A 17 -13.34 31.51 -5.76
C THR A 17 -13.46 31.99 -4.32
N THR A 18 -13.30 31.10 -3.36
CA THR A 18 -13.54 31.38 -1.92
C THR A 18 -12.29 31.81 -1.17
N LYS A 19 -11.09 31.56 -1.76
CA LYS A 19 -9.77 31.73 -1.13
C LYS A 19 -9.56 30.83 0.10
N ALA A 20 -10.32 29.74 0.22
CA ALA A 20 -10.17 28.77 1.29
C ALA A 20 -8.75 28.15 1.26
N VAL A 21 -8.09 28.18 2.42
CA VAL A 21 -6.73 27.59 2.59
C VAL A 21 -6.83 26.11 2.88
N ALA A 22 -7.80 25.68 3.68
CA ALA A 22 -8.10 24.25 3.85
C ALA A 22 -8.80 23.70 2.61
N VAL A 23 -8.50 22.45 2.25
CA VAL A 23 -9.14 21.78 1.12
C VAL A 23 -10.65 21.68 1.34
N PRO A 24 -11.50 22.23 0.45
CA PRO A 24 -12.95 22.11 0.60
C PRO A 24 -13.43 20.68 0.41
N ILE A 25 -14.51 20.30 1.12
CA ILE A 25 -15.16 19.00 0.95
C ILE A 25 -16.31 19.14 -0.05
N TYR A 26 -16.13 18.63 -1.27
CA TYR A 26 -17.16 18.60 -2.30
C TYR A 26 -18.02 17.34 -2.16
N GLN A 27 -18.95 17.36 -1.21
CA GLN A 27 -19.87 16.24 -0.94
C GLN A 27 -21.05 16.29 -1.89
N THR A 28 -20.81 15.93 -3.16
CA THR A 28 -21.82 15.89 -4.23
C THR A 28 -21.68 14.62 -5.07
N THR A 29 -22.75 14.19 -5.72
CA THR A 29 -22.73 13.03 -6.64
C THR A 29 -22.35 13.44 -8.05
N SER A 30 -22.84 14.60 -8.53
CA SER A 30 -22.76 15.02 -9.94
C SER A 30 -22.52 16.52 -10.04
N TYR A 31 -22.14 16.94 -11.24
CA TYR A 31 -21.81 18.33 -11.57
C TYR A 31 -22.64 18.79 -12.78
N ALA A 32 -23.09 20.04 -12.77
CA ALA A 32 -23.83 20.62 -13.87
C ALA A 32 -22.91 20.87 -15.08
N PHE A 33 -23.47 20.72 -16.27
CA PHE A 33 -22.83 21.16 -17.51
C PHE A 33 -23.30 22.57 -17.86
N ASP A 34 -22.43 23.34 -18.53
CA ASP A 34 -22.81 24.67 -19.01
C ASP A 34 -23.86 24.57 -20.14
N ASP A 35 -23.67 23.57 -21.03
CA ASP A 35 -24.58 23.23 -22.11
C ASP A 35 -24.40 21.74 -22.52
N THR A 36 -25.14 21.31 -23.52
CA THR A 36 -25.09 19.93 -24.05
C THR A 36 -23.72 19.60 -24.70
N GLN A 37 -23.11 20.61 -25.37
CA GLN A 37 -21.81 20.41 -26.02
C GLN A 37 -20.69 20.27 -24.98
N HIS A 38 -20.71 21.08 -23.91
CA HIS A 38 -19.77 20.93 -22.78
C HIS A 38 -19.87 19.51 -22.17
N GLY A 39 -21.10 19.01 -21.98
CA GLY A 39 -21.32 17.65 -21.52
C GLY A 39 -20.69 16.61 -22.44
N ALA A 40 -20.93 16.72 -23.76
CA ALA A 40 -20.34 15.83 -24.75
C ALA A 40 -18.81 15.86 -24.75
N ASP A 41 -18.21 17.04 -24.69
CA ASP A 41 -16.76 17.20 -24.70
C ASP A 41 -16.06 16.65 -23.44
N LEU A 42 -16.73 16.72 -22.28
CA LEU A 42 -16.27 16.06 -21.05
C LEU A 42 -16.25 14.52 -21.19
N PHE A 43 -17.31 13.93 -21.75
CA PHE A 43 -17.37 12.48 -21.98
C PHE A 43 -16.39 12.00 -23.05
N ASP A 44 -16.13 12.82 -24.05
CA ASP A 44 -15.14 12.56 -25.11
C ASP A 44 -13.68 12.82 -24.66
N LEU A 45 -13.44 13.24 -23.42
CA LEU A 45 -12.13 13.63 -22.86
C LEU A 45 -11.46 14.79 -23.61
N LYS A 46 -12.24 15.64 -24.32
CA LYS A 46 -11.73 16.81 -25.04
C LYS A 46 -11.43 18.00 -24.12
N VAL A 47 -12.18 18.10 -23.02
CA VAL A 47 -12.00 19.12 -21.99
C VAL A 47 -11.87 18.47 -20.61
N ALA A 48 -11.09 19.13 -19.73
CA ALA A 48 -10.99 18.71 -18.35
C ALA A 48 -12.17 19.23 -17.53
N GLY A 49 -12.70 18.44 -16.61
CA GLY A 49 -13.79 18.86 -15.71
C GLY A 49 -14.36 17.72 -14.89
N ASN A 50 -15.36 18.06 -14.08
CA ASN A 50 -16.02 17.10 -13.22
C ASN A 50 -17.35 16.65 -13.82
N ILE A 51 -17.63 15.36 -13.78
CA ILE A 51 -18.88 14.75 -14.27
C ILE A 51 -19.63 14.12 -13.11
N TYR A 52 -18.97 13.20 -12.41
CA TYR A 52 -19.59 12.36 -11.40
C TYR A 52 -18.54 11.91 -10.36
N THR A 53 -18.85 12.05 -9.07
CA THR A 53 -17.90 11.85 -7.97
C THR A 53 -17.25 10.45 -7.94
N ARG A 54 -17.93 9.40 -8.44
CA ARG A 54 -17.31 8.07 -8.55
C ARG A 54 -16.05 8.07 -9.42
N ILE A 55 -15.98 8.94 -10.43
CA ILE A 55 -14.88 8.98 -11.39
C ILE A 55 -13.88 10.10 -11.03
N MET A 56 -14.38 11.25 -10.60
CA MET A 56 -13.61 12.44 -10.29
C MET A 56 -14.34 13.34 -9.29
N ASN A 57 -13.60 13.90 -8.34
CA ASN A 57 -14.13 14.81 -7.31
C ASN A 57 -13.02 15.79 -6.90
N PRO A 58 -13.27 17.10 -6.77
CA PRO A 58 -12.21 18.07 -6.48
C PRO A 58 -11.45 17.81 -5.17
N THR A 59 -12.10 17.32 -4.11
CA THR A 59 -11.44 16.95 -2.86
C THR A 59 -10.51 15.75 -3.05
N THR A 60 -11.00 14.73 -3.78
CA THR A 60 -10.21 13.53 -4.09
C THR A 60 -9.06 13.84 -5.06
N ASP A 61 -9.25 14.77 -5.99
CA ASP A 61 -8.20 15.23 -6.91
C ASP A 61 -6.99 15.83 -6.17
N VAL A 62 -7.23 16.59 -5.09
CA VAL A 62 -6.14 17.06 -4.21
C VAL A 62 -5.38 15.90 -3.57
N LEU A 63 -6.09 14.90 -3.07
CA LEU A 63 -5.47 13.69 -2.50
C LEU A 63 -4.63 12.96 -3.55
N GLU A 64 -5.17 12.76 -4.75
CA GLU A 64 -4.48 12.10 -5.86
C GLU A 64 -3.21 12.84 -6.26
N LYS A 65 -3.30 14.15 -6.46
CA LYS A 65 -2.15 15.02 -6.80
C LYS A 65 -1.09 15.00 -5.70
N ARG A 66 -1.48 15.11 -4.43
CA ARG A 66 -0.55 15.07 -3.30
C ARG A 66 0.17 13.73 -3.22
N MET A 67 -0.54 12.62 -3.41
CA MET A 67 0.07 11.29 -3.41
C MET A 67 1.01 11.08 -4.60
N ALA A 68 0.66 11.56 -5.79
CA ALA A 68 1.54 11.53 -6.94
C ALA A 68 2.84 12.31 -6.69
N GLU A 69 2.77 13.52 -6.14
CA GLU A 69 3.95 14.33 -5.78
C GLU A 69 4.79 13.67 -4.68
N LEU A 70 4.18 13.09 -3.66
CA LEU A 70 4.87 12.42 -2.55
C LEU A 70 5.68 11.23 -3.04
N GLU A 71 5.13 10.38 -3.90
CA GLU A 71 5.85 9.24 -4.49
C GLU A 71 6.75 9.65 -5.66
N GLY A 72 6.52 10.82 -6.28
CA GLY A 72 7.23 11.28 -7.48
C GLY A 72 6.70 10.64 -8.76
N GLY A 73 5.41 10.30 -8.79
CA GLY A 73 4.69 9.79 -9.94
C GLY A 73 4.08 10.90 -10.80
N ILE A 74 3.58 10.52 -11.98
CA ILE A 74 2.91 11.45 -12.92
C ILE A 74 1.45 11.70 -12.52
N ALA A 75 0.77 10.69 -12.02
CA ALA A 75 -0.64 10.76 -11.64
C ALA A 75 -1.01 9.67 -10.62
N ALA A 76 -2.15 9.86 -9.94
CA ALA A 76 -2.68 8.89 -9.01
C ALA A 76 -4.20 8.72 -9.16
N LEU A 77 -4.73 7.63 -8.59
CA LEU A 77 -6.14 7.29 -8.55
C LEU A 77 -6.55 6.87 -7.13
N GLY A 78 -7.38 7.68 -6.49
CA GLY A 78 -7.97 7.39 -5.19
C GLY A 78 -9.12 6.39 -5.31
N VAL A 79 -9.12 5.38 -4.45
CA VAL A 79 -10.13 4.30 -4.43
C VAL A 79 -10.57 3.97 -3.00
N ALA A 80 -11.64 3.21 -2.84
CA ALA A 80 -12.30 2.97 -1.57
C ALA A 80 -11.45 2.24 -0.51
N SER A 81 -10.43 1.48 -0.91
CA SER A 81 -9.58 0.71 0.00
C SER A 81 -8.25 0.32 -0.65
N GLY A 82 -7.26 -0.08 0.16
CA GLY A 82 -6.01 -0.65 -0.34
C GLY A 82 -6.25 -1.91 -1.18
N MET A 83 -7.22 -2.75 -0.80
CA MET A 83 -7.57 -3.95 -1.59
C MET A 83 -8.14 -3.58 -2.96
N SER A 84 -8.96 -2.53 -3.06
CA SER A 84 -9.41 -2.03 -4.35
C SER A 84 -8.27 -1.47 -5.18
N ALA A 85 -7.28 -0.81 -4.56
CA ALA A 85 -6.09 -0.33 -5.25
C ALA A 85 -5.29 -1.48 -5.85
N ILE A 86 -5.01 -2.54 -5.09
CA ILE A 86 -4.30 -3.73 -5.58
C ILE A 86 -5.09 -4.42 -6.69
N THR A 87 -6.40 -4.62 -6.50
CA THR A 87 -7.26 -5.27 -7.49
C THR A 87 -7.27 -4.50 -8.81
N TYR A 88 -7.47 -3.18 -8.75
CA TYR A 88 -7.52 -2.35 -9.95
C TYR A 88 -6.15 -2.19 -10.61
N ALA A 89 -5.06 -2.16 -9.81
CA ALA A 89 -3.72 -2.15 -10.37
C ALA A 89 -3.47 -3.37 -11.27
N ILE A 90 -3.92 -4.55 -10.84
CA ILE A 90 -3.81 -5.78 -11.64
C ILE A 90 -4.80 -5.80 -12.81
N GLN A 91 -6.09 -5.52 -12.57
CA GLN A 91 -7.13 -5.58 -13.60
C GLN A 91 -6.92 -4.56 -14.73
N THR A 92 -6.20 -3.47 -14.49
CA THR A 92 -5.87 -2.48 -15.52
C THR A 92 -5.07 -3.09 -16.67
N ILE A 93 -4.25 -4.09 -16.42
CA ILE A 93 -3.32 -4.67 -17.40
C ILE A 93 -3.50 -6.17 -17.67
N THR A 94 -4.45 -6.82 -16.97
CA THR A 94 -4.70 -8.26 -17.12
C THR A 94 -6.07 -8.53 -17.74
N GLU A 95 -6.20 -9.74 -18.29
CA GLU A 95 -7.45 -10.36 -18.70
C GLU A 95 -7.44 -11.85 -18.34
N ALA A 96 -8.55 -12.54 -18.51
CA ALA A 96 -8.62 -13.98 -18.28
C ALA A 96 -7.61 -14.73 -19.13
N GLY A 97 -6.83 -15.62 -18.53
CA GLY A 97 -5.73 -16.35 -19.14
C GLY A 97 -4.35 -15.72 -18.89
N ASP A 98 -4.27 -14.51 -18.35
CA ASP A 98 -3.01 -13.87 -17.95
C ASP A 98 -2.54 -14.35 -16.56
N ASN A 99 -1.28 -14.01 -16.25
CA ASN A 99 -0.73 -14.23 -14.92
C ASN A 99 0.13 -13.07 -14.44
N ILE A 100 0.40 -13.05 -13.13
CA ILE A 100 1.40 -12.21 -12.50
C ILE A 100 2.33 -13.08 -11.64
N VAL A 101 3.55 -12.58 -11.38
CA VAL A 101 4.46 -13.19 -10.41
C VAL A 101 4.52 -12.32 -9.17
N SER A 102 4.37 -12.91 -8.00
CA SER A 102 4.33 -12.19 -6.72
C SER A 102 5.31 -12.75 -5.70
N ALA A 103 5.85 -11.88 -4.85
CA ALA A 103 6.48 -12.34 -3.62
C ALA A 103 5.46 -13.16 -2.79
N GLY A 104 5.92 -14.22 -2.12
CA GLY A 104 5.04 -15.06 -1.32
C GLY A 104 4.66 -14.48 0.05
N THR A 105 5.43 -13.51 0.55
CA THR A 105 5.20 -12.86 1.84
C THR A 105 4.39 -11.58 1.66
N LEU A 106 3.09 -11.67 1.89
CA LEU A 106 2.12 -10.60 1.65
C LEU A 106 1.19 -10.41 2.85
N TYR A 107 0.56 -9.25 2.89
CA TYR A 107 -0.62 -9.06 3.73
C TYR A 107 -1.67 -10.14 3.44
N GLY A 108 -2.30 -10.69 4.49
CA GLY A 108 -3.22 -11.83 4.35
C GLY A 108 -4.36 -11.58 3.36
N GLY A 109 -4.90 -10.34 3.29
CA GLY A 109 -5.91 -9.98 2.30
C GLY A 109 -5.39 -10.04 0.86
N THR A 110 -4.17 -9.58 0.63
CA THR A 110 -3.51 -9.63 -0.69
C THR A 110 -3.20 -11.07 -1.09
N TYR A 111 -2.71 -11.89 -0.14
CA TYR A 111 -2.50 -13.31 -0.39
C TYR A 111 -3.80 -14.02 -0.79
N ASN A 112 -4.89 -13.80 -0.04
CA ASN A 112 -6.19 -14.39 -0.37
C ASN A 112 -6.73 -13.92 -1.72
N LEU A 113 -6.58 -12.63 -2.05
CA LEU A 113 -6.93 -12.09 -3.37
C LEU A 113 -6.17 -12.86 -4.47
N PHE A 114 -4.87 -13.04 -4.30
CA PHE A 114 -3.98 -13.64 -5.30
C PHE A 114 -4.13 -15.15 -5.41
N ALA A 115 -4.22 -15.85 -4.27
CA ALA A 115 -4.27 -17.29 -4.25
C ALA A 115 -5.66 -17.87 -4.59
N HIS A 116 -6.73 -17.12 -4.30
CA HIS A 116 -8.08 -17.68 -4.35
C HIS A 116 -9.06 -16.86 -5.19
N THR A 117 -9.01 -15.51 -5.15
CA THR A 117 -10.00 -14.68 -5.81
C THR A 117 -9.67 -14.41 -7.28
N LEU A 118 -8.45 -13.97 -7.60
CA LEU A 118 -8.03 -13.72 -8.99
C LEU A 118 -8.12 -14.96 -9.89
N PRO A 119 -7.77 -16.18 -9.42
CA PRO A 119 -7.96 -17.38 -10.22
C PRO A 119 -9.41 -17.65 -10.63
N GLN A 120 -10.40 -17.22 -9.84
CA GLN A 120 -11.83 -17.32 -10.21
C GLN A 120 -12.18 -16.41 -11.39
N PHE A 121 -11.39 -15.36 -11.63
CA PHE A 121 -11.49 -14.47 -12.80
C PHE A 121 -10.53 -14.85 -13.92
N GLY A 122 -9.89 -16.04 -13.83
CA GLY A 122 -8.97 -16.55 -14.83
C GLY A 122 -7.58 -15.90 -14.80
N ILE A 123 -7.20 -15.18 -13.75
CA ILE A 123 -5.87 -14.58 -13.58
C ILE A 123 -5.07 -15.43 -12.61
N GLU A 124 -4.02 -16.08 -13.10
CA GLU A 124 -3.12 -16.90 -12.28
C GLU A 124 -2.13 -16.02 -11.52
N VAL A 125 -1.79 -16.40 -10.28
CA VAL A 125 -0.69 -15.78 -9.53
C VAL A 125 0.33 -16.84 -9.13
N ARG A 126 1.59 -16.61 -9.50
CA ARG A 126 2.72 -17.48 -9.21
C ARG A 126 3.58 -16.86 -8.12
N PHE A 127 3.78 -17.58 -7.02
CA PHE A 127 4.52 -17.08 -5.87
C PHE A 127 5.99 -17.45 -5.91
N ALA A 128 6.86 -16.47 -5.65
CA ALA A 128 8.31 -16.60 -5.60
C ALA A 128 8.87 -16.30 -4.20
N ASP A 129 10.07 -16.77 -3.93
CA ASP A 129 10.80 -16.47 -2.69
C ASP A 129 11.42 -15.05 -2.77
N TYR A 130 10.92 -14.12 -1.98
CA TYR A 130 11.39 -12.73 -1.95
C TYR A 130 12.88 -12.59 -1.61
N ARG A 131 13.45 -13.55 -0.87
CA ARG A 131 14.87 -13.55 -0.50
C ARG A 131 15.79 -13.92 -1.67
N LYS A 132 15.22 -14.48 -2.73
CA LYS A 132 15.92 -14.94 -3.92
C LYS A 132 15.30 -14.30 -5.16
N PRO A 133 15.67 -13.07 -5.53
CA PRO A 133 15.09 -12.39 -6.70
C PRO A 133 15.13 -13.26 -7.96
N GLU A 134 16.18 -14.05 -8.15
CA GLU A 134 16.30 -14.95 -9.31
C GLU A 134 15.20 -16.03 -9.39
N SER A 135 14.51 -16.34 -8.27
CA SER A 135 13.38 -17.26 -8.26
C SER A 135 12.15 -16.76 -9.01
N PHE A 136 12.09 -15.46 -9.30
CA PHE A 136 11.01 -14.87 -10.09
C PHE A 136 11.15 -15.18 -11.58
N LYS A 137 12.38 -15.23 -12.12
CA LYS A 137 12.65 -15.41 -13.56
C LYS A 137 11.96 -16.65 -14.17
N PRO A 138 12.08 -17.86 -13.60
CA PRO A 138 11.48 -19.07 -14.19
C PRO A 138 9.94 -19.07 -14.15
N LEU A 139 9.33 -18.18 -13.38
CA LEU A 139 7.87 -18.05 -13.27
C LEU A 139 7.27 -17.08 -14.30
N ILE A 140 8.11 -16.33 -15.02
CA ILE A 140 7.69 -15.36 -16.04
C ILE A 140 7.55 -16.07 -17.39
N ASP A 141 6.42 -15.86 -18.06
CA ASP A 141 6.15 -16.32 -19.41
C ASP A 141 5.55 -15.22 -20.31
N GLY A 142 5.12 -15.57 -21.53
CA GLY A 142 4.53 -14.62 -22.48
C GLY A 142 3.20 -14.00 -22.02
N ARG A 143 2.53 -14.58 -21.03
CA ARG A 143 1.26 -14.09 -20.45
C ARG A 143 1.45 -13.35 -19.13
N THR A 144 2.66 -13.31 -18.58
CA THR A 144 2.94 -12.56 -17.36
C THR A 144 2.83 -11.06 -17.60
N LYS A 145 2.06 -10.37 -16.76
CA LYS A 145 1.76 -8.93 -16.91
C LYS A 145 2.49 -8.04 -15.91
N ALA A 146 2.90 -8.57 -14.76
CA ALA A 146 3.61 -7.79 -13.74
C ALA A 146 4.38 -8.68 -12.77
N ILE A 147 5.36 -8.08 -12.08
CA ILE A 147 5.83 -8.55 -10.77
C ILE A 147 5.14 -7.70 -9.70
N PHE A 148 4.71 -8.32 -8.61
CA PHE A 148 4.13 -7.66 -7.45
C PHE A 148 4.91 -7.98 -6.17
N CYS A 149 5.13 -6.97 -5.30
CA CYS A 149 5.69 -7.17 -3.97
C CYS A 149 5.23 -6.09 -2.99
N GLU A 150 5.39 -6.35 -1.68
CA GLU A 150 5.32 -5.34 -0.63
C GLU A 150 6.74 -4.88 -0.30
N SER A 151 6.97 -3.58 -0.19
CA SER A 151 8.29 -3.02 0.17
C SER A 151 8.75 -3.44 1.57
N ILE A 152 7.81 -3.44 2.53
CA ILE A 152 7.92 -4.12 3.83
C ILE A 152 6.68 -4.98 3.99
N GLY A 153 6.85 -6.28 4.16
CA GLY A 153 5.78 -7.24 4.29
C GLY A 153 5.11 -7.24 5.67
N ASN A 154 3.84 -7.58 5.72
CA ASN A 154 3.05 -7.70 6.94
C ASN A 154 2.45 -9.12 7.02
N PRO A 155 2.68 -9.93 8.08
CA PRO A 155 3.13 -9.54 9.44
C PRO A 155 4.65 -9.62 9.68
N LEU A 156 5.43 -10.15 8.76
CA LEU A 156 6.82 -10.52 9.01
C LEU A 156 7.79 -9.32 9.09
N GLY A 157 7.42 -8.13 8.60
CA GLY A 157 8.36 -7.00 8.53
C GLY A 157 9.58 -7.25 7.63
N ASN A 158 9.51 -8.24 6.75
CA ASN A 158 10.55 -8.56 5.77
C ASN A 158 10.67 -7.48 4.70
N VAL A 159 11.86 -7.33 4.13
CA VAL A 159 12.16 -6.29 3.13
C VAL A 159 12.55 -6.92 1.81
N VAL A 160 12.01 -6.41 0.71
CA VAL A 160 12.27 -6.90 -0.64
C VAL A 160 13.36 -6.06 -1.31
N ASP A 161 14.27 -6.68 -2.07
CA ASP A 161 15.22 -5.95 -2.91
C ASP A 161 14.52 -5.40 -4.17
N LEU A 162 13.97 -4.17 -4.03
CA LEU A 162 13.21 -3.49 -5.09
C LEU A 162 14.01 -3.35 -6.38
N GLY A 163 15.29 -2.96 -6.31
CA GLY A 163 16.12 -2.76 -7.49
C GLY A 163 16.40 -4.07 -8.23
N ALA A 164 16.56 -5.18 -7.50
CA ALA A 164 16.74 -6.49 -8.12
C ALA A 164 15.47 -6.96 -8.84
N LEU A 165 14.30 -6.78 -8.22
CA LEU A 165 13.02 -7.14 -8.85
C LEU A 165 12.67 -6.24 -10.02
N ALA A 166 12.92 -4.92 -9.93
CA ALA A 166 12.74 -3.99 -11.04
C ALA A 166 13.56 -4.40 -12.27
N LYS A 167 14.83 -4.75 -12.06
CA LYS A 167 15.69 -5.24 -13.14
C LYS A 167 15.10 -6.49 -13.81
N ILE A 168 14.66 -7.47 -13.04
CA ILE A 168 14.05 -8.70 -13.58
C ILE A 168 12.76 -8.40 -14.34
N ALA A 169 11.91 -7.52 -13.80
CA ALA A 169 10.67 -7.12 -14.45
C ALA A 169 10.94 -6.43 -15.81
N HIS A 170 11.85 -5.46 -15.83
CA HIS A 170 12.18 -4.71 -17.05
C HIS A 170 12.89 -5.56 -18.10
N GLU A 171 13.79 -6.47 -17.70
CA GLU A 171 14.40 -7.45 -18.62
C GLU A 171 13.33 -8.33 -19.30
N ALA A 172 12.21 -8.59 -18.63
CA ALA A 172 11.09 -9.34 -19.17
C ALA A 172 10.04 -8.48 -19.89
N GLY A 173 10.19 -7.15 -19.95
CA GLY A 173 9.24 -6.21 -20.53
C GLY A 173 7.92 -6.15 -19.80
N ILE A 174 7.94 -6.25 -18.46
CA ILE A 174 6.77 -6.12 -17.57
C ILE A 174 7.04 -5.11 -16.45
N PRO A 175 6.01 -4.44 -15.91
CA PRO A 175 6.17 -3.50 -14.81
C PRO A 175 6.39 -4.21 -13.47
N LEU A 176 7.07 -3.49 -12.55
CA LEU A 176 7.10 -3.79 -11.11
C LEU A 176 6.03 -2.97 -10.40
N ILE A 177 5.08 -3.65 -9.74
CA ILE A 177 4.04 -3.06 -8.88
C ILE A 177 4.45 -3.27 -7.43
N VAL A 178 4.50 -2.19 -6.64
CA VAL A 178 4.94 -2.23 -5.24
C VAL A 178 3.84 -1.71 -4.32
N ASP A 179 3.42 -2.50 -3.34
CA ASP A 179 2.65 -1.98 -2.21
C ASP A 179 3.62 -1.34 -1.20
N ASN A 180 3.54 -0.02 -1.09
CA ASN A 180 4.40 0.80 -0.23
C ASN A 180 3.68 1.29 1.03
N THR A 181 2.64 0.58 1.45
CA THR A 181 1.78 0.97 2.60
C THR A 181 2.56 1.14 3.89
N VAL A 182 3.51 0.26 4.19
CA VAL A 182 4.20 0.23 5.49
C VAL A 182 5.30 1.30 5.59
N PRO A 183 6.22 1.46 4.62
CA PRO A 183 7.21 2.53 4.67
C PRO A 183 6.61 3.91 4.45
N THR A 184 5.56 4.02 3.66
CA THR A 184 5.05 5.28 3.12
C THR A 184 6.09 6.01 2.23
N PRO A 185 5.70 7.03 1.46
CA PRO A 185 6.65 7.81 0.67
C PRO A 185 7.73 8.50 1.52
N TYR A 186 7.48 8.63 2.83
CA TYR A 186 8.43 9.28 3.75
C TYR A 186 9.68 8.45 4.03
N LEU A 187 9.55 7.12 4.12
CA LEU A 187 10.70 6.25 4.36
C LEU A 187 11.28 5.65 3.07
N CYS A 188 10.43 5.39 2.08
CA CYS A 188 10.83 4.78 0.81
C CYS A 188 9.98 5.32 -0.33
N ARG A 189 10.62 5.66 -1.44
CA ARG A 189 9.97 6.02 -2.71
C ARG A 189 10.35 4.98 -3.76
N PRO A 190 9.51 3.94 -3.98
CA PRO A 190 9.86 2.82 -4.86
C PRO A 190 10.20 3.21 -6.29
N PHE A 191 9.68 4.33 -6.81
CA PHE A 191 10.04 4.84 -8.14
C PHE A 191 11.51 5.23 -8.29
N GLU A 192 12.18 5.59 -7.20
CA GLU A 192 13.63 5.86 -7.18
C GLU A 192 14.45 4.55 -7.29
N HIS A 193 13.79 3.40 -7.12
CA HIS A 193 14.38 2.07 -7.13
C HIS A 193 13.86 1.19 -8.28
N GLY A 194 13.18 1.81 -9.26
CA GLY A 194 12.75 1.16 -10.49
C GLY A 194 11.34 0.56 -10.47
N ALA A 195 10.53 0.81 -9.45
CA ALA A 195 9.10 0.48 -9.51
C ALA A 195 8.39 1.33 -10.60
N ASP A 196 7.34 0.79 -11.18
CA ASP A 196 6.55 1.46 -12.22
C ASP A 196 5.21 1.91 -11.69
N ILE A 197 4.59 1.09 -10.85
CA ILE A 197 3.31 1.36 -10.20
C ILE A 197 3.49 1.17 -8.68
N VAL A 198 2.93 2.10 -7.91
CA VAL A 198 2.89 2.01 -6.45
C VAL A 198 1.44 2.00 -5.98
N VAL A 199 1.13 1.16 -5.00
CA VAL A 199 -0.18 1.16 -4.33
C VAL A 199 -0.02 1.40 -2.84
N HIS A 200 -1.04 2.00 -2.22
CA HIS A 200 -1.12 2.16 -0.77
C HIS A 200 -2.52 1.86 -0.24
N ALA A 201 -2.58 1.24 0.93
CA ALA A 201 -3.72 1.39 1.81
C ALA A 201 -3.59 2.72 2.57
N LEU A 202 -4.29 3.76 2.10
CA LEU A 202 -4.33 5.08 2.76
C LEU A 202 -4.88 5.01 4.20
N THR A 203 -5.61 3.96 4.50
CA THR A 203 -6.16 3.57 5.80
C THR A 203 -5.11 3.52 6.91
N LYS A 204 -3.85 3.21 6.54
CA LYS A 204 -2.76 2.89 7.48
C LYS A 204 -1.96 4.15 7.84
N TYR A 205 -0.66 4.12 7.77
CA TYR A 205 0.23 5.20 8.18
C TYR A 205 -0.06 6.56 7.51
N LEU A 206 -0.55 6.57 6.26
CA LEU A 206 -0.90 7.82 5.56
C LEU A 206 -2.05 8.54 6.25
N GLY A 207 -3.16 7.89 6.49
CA GLY A 207 -4.27 8.43 7.28
C GLY A 207 -3.90 8.56 8.77
N GLY A 208 -3.31 7.53 9.34
CA GLY A 208 -2.65 7.51 10.66
C GLY A 208 -3.54 7.63 11.90
N HIS A 209 -4.87 7.64 11.74
CA HIS A 209 -5.81 7.91 12.85
C HIS A 209 -6.87 6.81 13.03
N GLY A 210 -6.86 5.77 12.19
CA GLY A 210 -7.81 4.65 12.30
C GLY A 210 -9.28 5.03 12.06
N ASN A 211 -9.55 6.16 11.41
CA ASN A 211 -10.87 6.73 11.25
C ASN A 211 -11.41 6.71 9.80
N SER A 212 -10.57 6.37 8.82
CA SER A 212 -10.94 6.42 7.40
C SER A 212 -10.32 5.27 6.62
N ILE A 213 -11.10 4.67 5.73
CA ILE A 213 -10.62 3.66 4.79
C ILE A 213 -10.43 4.32 3.43
N GLY A 214 -9.29 4.02 2.78
CA GLY A 214 -8.98 4.47 1.44
C GLY A 214 -7.82 3.67 0.84
N GLY A 215 -7.66 3.77 -0.46
CA GLY A 215 -6.55 3.25 -1.23
C GLY A 215 -6.14 4.21 -2.32
N VAL A 216 -4.95 4.03 -2.86
CA VAL A 216 -4.46 4.82 -3.99
C VAL A 216 -3.54 3.99 -4.87
N ILE A 217 -3.64 4.20 -6.17
CA ILE A 217 -2.70 3.70 -7.19
C ILE A 217 -1.94 4.91 -7.70
N ILE A 218 -0.63 4.82 -7.80
CA ILE A 218 0.24 5.87 -8.35
C ILE A 218 1.01 5.28 -9.53
N ASP A 219 1.04 6.02 -10.63
CA ASP A 219 1.76 5.67 -11.85
C ASP A 219 3.03 6.52 -11.96
N SER A 220 4.17 5.89 -12.19
CA SER A 220 5.42 6.60 -12.45
C SER A 220 5.40 7.36 -13.78
N GLY A 221 4.58 6.91 -14.73
CA GLY A 221 4.58 7.39 -16.12
C GLY A 221 5.82 6.97 -16.92
N LYS A 222 6.66 6.07 -16.39
CA LYS A 222 7.96 5.70 -16.99
C LYS A 222 7.94 4.37 -17.74
N PHE A 223 7.00 3.48 -17.42
CA PHE A 223 6.94 2.18 -18.10
C PHE A 223 6.52 2.38 -19.58
N PRO A 224 7.28 1.83 -20.55
CA PRO A 224 7.06 2.09 -21.97
C PRO A 224 5.94 1.21 -22.56
N TRP A 225 4.68 1.44 -22.15
CA TRP A 225 3.52 0.64 -22.56
C TRP A 225 3.38 0.47 -24.06
N ALA A 226 3.71 1.52 -24.82
CA ALA A 226 3.63 1.51 -26.29
C ALA A 226 4.70 0.64 -26.96
N GLU A 227 5.82 0.34 -26.29
CA GLU A 227 6.86 -0.56 -26.79
C GLU A 227 6.49 -2.02 -26.61
N HIS A 228 5.58 -2.34 -25.70
CA HIS A 228 5.15 -3.68 -25.37
C HIS A 228 3.70 -3.97 -25.79
N LYS A 229 3.26 -3.47 -26.97
CA LYS A 229 1.87 -3.53 -27.47
C LYS A 229 1.27 -4.94 -27.44
N ALA A 230 2.01 -5.95 -27.93
CA ALA A 230 1.54 -7.31 -27.98
C ALA A 230 1.21 -7.89 -26.60
N ARG A 231 1.91 -7.45 -25.56
CA ARG A 231 1.70 -7.88 -24.16
C ARG A 231 0.58 -7.11 -23.50
N PHE A 232 0.49 -5.78 -23.71
CA PHE A 232 -0.46 -4.88 -23.04
C PHE A 232 -1.53 -4.34 -24.02
N LYS A 233 -2.27 -5.27 -24.63
CA LYS A 233 -3.33 -4.96 -25.59
C LYS A 233 -4.37 -3.99 -25.05
N ARG A 234 -4.75 -4.15 -23.75
CA ARG A 234 -5.74 -3.32 -23.07
C ARG A 234 -5.41 -1.82 -23.05
N LEU A 235 -4.14 -1.45 -23.23
CA LEU A 235 -3.69 -0.06 -23.30
C LEU A 235 -3.41 0.41 -24.73
N ASN A 236 -3.20 -0.54 -25.66
CA ASN A 236 -2.67 -0.29 -27.00
C ASN A 236 -3.65 -0.63 -28.15
N GLU A 237 -4.81 -1.22 -27.83
CA GLU A 237 -5.86 -1.52 -28.80
C GLU A 237 -7.13 -0.71 -28.44
N PRO A 238 -8.04 -0.44 -29.43
CA PRO A 238 -9.26 0.30 -29.18
C PRO A 238 -10.11 -0.37 -28.07
N ASP A 239 -10.45 0.37 -27.02
CA ASP A 239 -11.28 -0.11 -25.93
C ASP A 239 -12.77 0.10 -26.28
N VAL A 240 -13.47 -0.99 -26.61
CA VAL A 240 -14.90 -0.97 -26.96
C VAL A 240 -15.78 -0.52 -25.80
N SER A 241 -15.30 -0.62 -24.53
CA SER A 241 -16.03 -0.19 -23.34
C SER A 241 -15.92 1.32 -23.10
N TYR A 242 -15.00 1.99 -23.82
CA TYR A 242 -14.78 3.43 -23.69
C TYR A 242 -14.49 4.08 -25.04
N HIS A 243 -15.52 4.25 -25.89
CA HIS A 243 -15.52 4.96 -27.18
C HIS A 243 -14.42 4.55 -28.17
N GLY A 244 -13.84 3.35 -28.04
CA GLY A 244 -12.74 2.91 -28.91
C GLY A 244 -11.41 3.60 -28.65
N VAL A 245 -11.21 4.19 -27.47
CA VAL A 245 -9.96 4.88 -27.11
C VAL A 245 -8.78 3.91 -27.06
N VAL A 246 -7.66 4.29 -27.68
CA VAL A 246 -6.34 3.69 -27.49
C VAL A 246 -5.60 4.53 -26.45
N TYR A 247 -5.47 4.01 -25.22
CA TYR A 247 -5.00 4.81 -24.08
C TYR A 247 -3.59 5.35 -24.25
N THR A 248 -2.67 4.56 -24.83
CA THR A 248 -1.29 5.00 -25.09
C THR A 248 -1.21 6.14 -26.12
N GLU A 249 -2.14 6.21 -27.05
CA GLU A 249 -2.22 7.30 -28.02
C GLU A 249 -2.89 8.56 -27.44
N ALA A 250 -4.00 8.35 -26.68
CA ALA A 250 -4.79 9.44 -26.15
C ALA A 250 -4.14 10.12 -24.92
N LEU A 251 -3.46 9.35 -24.06
CA LEU A 251 -2.99 9.81 -22.75
C LEU A 251 -1.46 9.69 -22.57
N GLY A 252 -0.75 9.09 -23.52
CA GLY A 252 0.71 8.94 -23.46
C GLY A 252 1.18 8.26 -22.18
N ALA A 253 2.02 8.95 -21.40
CA ALA A 253 2.56 8.44 -20.14
C ALA A 253 1.49 8.15 -19.07
N ALA A 254 0.32 8.78 -19.12
CA ALA A 254 -0.80 8.56 -18.19
C ALA A 254 -1.78 7.47 -18.67
N ALA A 255 -1.43 6.67 -19.69
CA ALA A 255 -2.30 5.63 -20.25
C ALA A 255 -2.81 4.63 -19.21
N TYR A 256 -1.92 4.18 -18.34
CA TYR A 256 -2.25 3.20 -17.30
C TYR A 256 -3.24 3.77 -16.29
N ILE A 257 -2.94 4.93 -15.69
CA ILE A 257 -3.79 5.51 -14.66
C ILE A 257 -5.13 6.01 -15.24
N GLY A 258 -5.12 6.49 -16.49
CA GLY A 258 -6.33 6.87 -17.21
C GLY A 258 -7.27 5.68 -17.40
N ARG A 259 -6.75 4.54 -17.88
CA ARG A 259 -7.56 3.32 -18.00
C ARG A 259 -8.03 2.81 -16.64
N ALA A 260 -7.19 2.85 -15.60
CA ALA A 260 -7.58 2.46 -14.25
C ALA A 260 -8.82 3.23 -13.76
N ARG A 261 -8.92 4.52 -14.09
CA ARG A 261 -10.05 5.39 -13.75
C ARG A 261 -11.32 5.05 -14.53
N VAL A 262 -11.21 4.92 -15.85
CA VAL A 262 -12.40 4.84 -16.73
C VAL A 262 -12.88 3.41 -16.97
N VAL A 263 -12.12 2.39 -16.56
CA VAL A 263 -12.54 0.99 -16.69
C VAL A 263 -12.76 0.36 -15.33
N PRO A 264 -11.75 -0.10 -14.56
CA PRO A 264 -12.05 -0.79 -13.31
C PRO A 264 -12.79 0.09 -12.30
N LEU A 265 -12.35 1.32 -12.03
CA LEU A 265 -13.05 2.18 -11.08
C LEU A 265 -14.46 2.53 -11.54
N ARG A 266 -14.61 3.03 -12.76
CA ARG A 266 -15.92 3.46 -13.29
C ARG A 266 -16.94 2.31 -13.29
N ASN A 267 -16.53 1.11 -13.70
CA ASN A 267 -17.42 0.00 -13.98
C ASN A 267 -17.73 -0.86 -12.74
N THR A 268 -16.80 -0.95 -11.77
CA THR A 268 -16.98 -1.76 -10.55
C THR A 268 -17.21 -0.93 -9.27
N GLY A 269 -16.93 0.39 -9.30
CA GLY A 269 -17.53 1.37 -8.40
C GLY A 269 -16.85 1.55 -7.04
N ALA A 270 -15.64 1.04 -6.78
CA ALA A 270 -14.96 1.23 -5.49
C ALA A 270 -14.36 2.65 -5.35
N ALA A 271 -15.19 3.68 -5.45
CA ALA A 271 -14.80 5.08 -5.30
C ALA A 271 -14.61 5.45 -3.83
N ILE A 272 -13.59 6.27 -3.55
CA ILE A 272 -13.38 6.83 -2.21
C ILE A 272 -14.37 7.99 -1.95
N SER A 273 -14.86 8.09 -0.70
CA SER A 273 -15.68 9.23 -0.29
C SER A 273 -14.83 10.51 -0.22
N PRO A 274 -15.35 11.68 -0.69
CA PRO A 274 -14.68 12.96 -0.49
C PRO A 274 -14.37 13.27 0.96
N PHE A 275 -15.23 12.89 1.89
CA PHE A 275 -14.98 13.05 3.32
C PHE A 275 -13.80 12.20 3.81
N ASN A 276 -13.68 10.94 3.36
CA ASN A 276 -12.52 10.12 3.67
C ASN A 276 -11.24 10.70 3.03
N SER A 277 -11.32 11.22 1.80
CA SER A 277 -10.20 11.91 1.16
C SER A 277 -9.70 13.10 1.99
N PHE A 278 -10.62 13.91 2.53
CA PHE A 278 -10.30 15.03 3.40
C PHE A 278 -9.62 14.59 4.70
N LEU A 279 -10.17 13.59 5.41
CA LEU A 279 -9.58 13.08 6.65
C LEU A 279 -8.18 12.46 6.42
N ILE A 280 -7.99 11.78 5.31
CA ILE A 280 -6.68 11.21 4.92
C ILE A 280 -5.69 12.33 4.61
N LEU A 281 -6.11 13.39 3.90
CA LEU A 281 -5.27 14.57 3.64
C LEU A 281 -4.75 15.19 4.93
N GLN A 282 -5.60 15.35 5.97
CA GLN A 282 -5.18 15.83 7.29
C GLN A 282 -4.13 14.91 7.93
N GLY A 283 -4.30 13.58 7.79
CA GLY A 283 -3.31 12.61 8.26
C GLY A 283 -1.96 12.75 7.54
N ILE A 284 -1.97 12.97 6.23
CA ILE A 284 -0.76 13.13 5.42
C ILE A 284 0.05 14.35 5.85
N GLU A 285 -0.58 15.44 6.25
CA GLU A 285 0.11 16.67 6.67
C GLU A 285 1.09 16.45 7.84
N THR A 286 0.79 15.48 8.71
CA THR A 286 1.64 15.13 9.87
C THR A 286 2.46 13.86 9.67
N LEU A 287 2.49 13.32 8.45
CA LEU A 287 3.12 12.03 8.16
C LEU A 287 4.57 11.95 8.63
N ALA A 288 5.39 12.93 8.28
CA ALA A 288 6.81 12.95 8.61
C ALA A 288 7.05 12.89 10.13
N LEU A 289 6.33 13.72 10.87
CA LEU A 289 6.42 13.78 12.34
C LEU A 289 6.03 12.46 12.99
N ARG A 290 4.95 11.83 12.49
CA ARG A 290 4.48 10.54 13.00
C ARG A 290 5.46 9.43 12.68
N MET A 291 5.93 9.34 11.44
CA MET A 291 6.85 8.28 11.03
C MET A 291 8.20 8.35 11.76
N ASP A 292 8.75 9.53 11.99
CA ASP A 292 9.97 9.69 12.79
C ASP A 292 9.77 9.20 14.23
N ARG A 293 8.68 9.60 14.87
CA ARG A 293 8.36 9.15 16.23
C ARG A 293 8.10 7.65 16.28
N ILE A 294 7.32 7.11 15.34
CA ILE A 294 7.02 5.69 15.22
C ILE A 294 8.29 4.87 15.07
N CYS A 295 9.18 5.22 14.13
CA CYS A 295 10.43 4.49 13.91
C CYS A 295 11.33 4.50 15.16
N LYS A 296 11.46 5.67 15.81
CA LYS A 296 12.22 5.81 17.06
C LYS A 296 11.66 4.94 18.18
N ASN A 297 10.34 5.00 18.39
CA ASN A 297 9.66 4.20 19.40
C ASN A 297 9.79 2.71 19.10
N THR A 298 9.59 2.29 17.85
CA THR A 298 9.66 0.88 17.46
C THR A 298 11.05 0.29 17.69
N LEU A 299 12.11 1.02 17.33
CA LEU A 299 13.48 0.58 17.60
C LEU A 299 13.75 0.45 19.10
N ALA A 300 13.25 1.40 19.90
CA ALA A 300 13.40 1.37 21.36
C ALA A 300 12.64 0.19 21.98
N VAL A 301 11.43 -0.13 21.48
CA VAL A 301 10.65 -1.32 21.89
C VAL A 301 11.35 -2.61 21.45
N ALA A 302 11.86 -2.69 20.23
CA ALA A 302 12.56 -3.87 19.73
C ALA A 302 13.78 -4.21 20.59
N ASN A 303 14.59 -3.20 20.95
CA ASN A 303 15.74 -3.38 21.85
C ASN A 303 15.32 -3.79 23.27
N PHE A 304 14.26 -3.20 23.81
CA PHE A 304 13.69 -3.58 25.10
C PHE A 304 13.24 -5.06 25.12
N LEU A 305 12.47 -5.48 24.13
CA LEU A 305 11.97 -6.85 24.01
C LEU A 305 13.11 -7.87 23.81
N LYS A 306 14.13 -7.51 23.04
CA LYS A 306 15.30 -8.39 22.77
C LYS A 306 16.06 -8.76 24.04
N GLY A 307 16.10 -7.87 25.03
CA GLY A 307 16.73 -8.12 26.34
C GLY A 307 15.82 -8.78 27.37
N HIS A 308 14.54 -8.98 27.08
CA HIS A 308 13.56 -9.39 28.10
C HIS A 308 13.52 -10.92 28.32
N ALA A 309 13.56 -11.37 29.59
CA ALA A 309 13.63 -12.78 29.96
C ALA A 309 12.43 -13.64 29.47
N LYS A 310 11.26 -13.05 29.29
CA LYS A 310 10.02 -13.71 28.81
C LYS A 310 9.86 -13.71 27.27
N VAL A 311 10.79 -13.11 26.55
CA VAL A 311 10.82 -13.06 25.09
C VAL A 311 11.79 -14.09 24.54
N GLY A 312 11.39 -14.86 23.55
CA GLY A 312 12.20 -15.87 22.89
C GLY A 312 12.95 -15.35 21.68
N TRP A 313 12.31 -14.48 20.91
CA TRP A 313 12.87 -13.88 19.70
C TRP A 313 12.18 -12.55 19.40
N VAL A 314 12.87 -11.68 18.66
CA VAL A 314 12.35 -10.40 18.14
C VAL A 314 12.68 -10.31 16.67
N ASN A 315 11.70 -9.97 15.85
CA ASN A 315 11.82 -9.78 14.41
C ASN A 315 11.46 -8.32 14.05
N TYR A 316 12.50 -7.51 13.78
CA TYR A 316 12.40 -6.13 13.35
C TYR A 316 13.59 -5.77 12.47
N ALA A 317 13.35 -5.42 11.21
CA ALA A 317 14.41 -5.18 10.24
C ALA A 317 15.31 -3.96 10.55
N GLY A 318 14.88 -3.10 11.49
CA GLY A 318 15.71 -2.03 12.04
C GLY A 318 16.83 -2.49 12.99
N LEU A 319 16.80 -3.73 13.48
CA LEU A 319 17.88 -4.28 14.31
C LEU A 319 19.09 -4.67 13.44
N PRO A 320 20.32 -4.36 13.89
CA PRO A 320 21.54 -4.61 13.09
C PRO A 320 21.79 -6.08 12.72
N ASP A 321 21.30 -7.00 13.51
CA ASP A 321 21.44 -8.45 13.30
C ASP A 321 20.30 -9.08 12.50
N HIS A 322 19.31 -8.29 12.04
CA HIS A 322 18.26 -8.79 11.20
C HIS A 322 18.76 -9.08 9.76
N ALA A 323 18.30 -10.18 9.18
CA ALA A 323 18.72 -10.61 7.84
C ALA A 323 18.52 -9.53 6.75
N ASP A 324 17.44 -8.76 6.84
CA ASP A 324 17.10 -7.72 5.85
C ASP A 324 17.60 -6.32 6.25
N HIS A 325 18.42 -6.19 7.31
CA HIS A 325 18.90 -4.88 7.78
C HIS A 325 19.65 -4.09 6.70
N ALA A 326 20.45 -4.76 5.88
CA ALA A 326 21.15 -4.12 4.78
C ALA A 326 20.20 -3.48 3.75
N LEU A 327 19.04 -4.10 3.50
CA LEU A 327 18.01 -3.55 2.61
C LEU A 327 17.29 -2.34 3.24
N ILE A 328 17.06 -2.36 4.56
CA ILE A 328 16.56 -1.18 5.29
C ILE A 328 17.55 -0.02 5.20
N GLN A 329 18.84 -0.26 5.35
CA GLN A 329 19.86 0.78 5.17
C GLN A 329 19.83 1.32 3.73
N LYS A 330 19.78 0.43 2.74
CA LYS A 330 19.79 0.77 1.30
C LYS A 330 18.59 1.61 0.88
N TYR A 331 17.38 1.22 1.30
CA TYR A 331 16.13 1.79 0.78
C TYR A 331 15.47 2.83 1.70
N MET A 332 15.74 2.79 3.01
CA MET A 332 14.98 3.53 4.03
C MET A 332 15.88 4.26 5.04
N GLY A 333 17.18 4.32 4.80
CA GLY A 333 18.12 5.02 5.67
C GLY A 333 18.14 4.52 7.12
N GLY A 334 17.93 3.21 7.31
CA GLY A 334 17.95 2.56 8.63
C GLY A 334 16.62 2.62 9.41
N ARG A 335 15.53 3.17 8.84
CA ARG A 335 14.23 3.34 9.51
C ARG A 335 13.23 2.28 9.00
N ALA A 336 12.89 1.30 9.84
CA ALA A 336 12.12 0.12 9.44
C ALA A 336 10.61 0.19 9.79
N SER A 337 10.02 1.41 9.84
CA SER A 337 8.60 1.64 10.14
C SER A 337 8.17 1.19 11.55
N GLY A 338 6.85 0.99 11.75
CA GLY A 338 6.23 0.76 13.05
C GLY A 338 5.81 -0.69 13.32
N ILE A 339 6.08 -1.62 12.40
CA ILE A 339 5.71 -3.03 12.57
C ILE A 339 6.90 -3.81 13.12
N LEU A 340 6.68 -4.50 14.23
CA LEU A 340 7.57 -5.53 14.73
C LEU A 340 6.78 -6.76 15.18
N SER A 341 7.42 -7.91 15.17
CA SER A 341 6.87 -9.13 15.77
C SER A 341 7.87 -9.76 16.72
N PHE A 342 7.37 -10.50 17.73
CA PHE A 342 8.22 -11.18 18.69
C PHE A 342 7.50 -12.42 19.23
N GLY A 343 8.26 -13.38 19.73
CA GLY A 343 7.74 -14.59 20.34
C GLY A 343 7.73 -14.48 21.85
N VAL A 344 6.57 -14.73 22.48
CA VAL A 344 6.40 -14.77 23.91
C VAL A 344 6.65 -16.19 24.42
N LYS A 345 7.51 -16.37 25.43
CA LYS A 345 7.71 -17.67 26.04
C LYS A 345 6.40 -18.24 26.60
N GLY A 346 6.17 -19.55 26.45
CA GLY A 346 4.91 -20.20 26.83
C GLY A 346 3.96 -20.44 25.66
N GLY A 347 4.43 -20.26 24.41
CA GLY A 347 3.70 -20.58 23.18
C GLY A 347 2.41 -19.78 23.01
N ALA A 348 1.41 -20.35 22.35
CA ALA A 348 0.11 -19.72 22.11
C ALA A 348 -0.57 -19.19 23.38
N ALA A 349 -0.52 -19.97 24.48
CA ALA A 349 -1.11 -19.57 25.74
C ALA A 349 -0.36 -18.38 26.39
N GLY A 350 0.97 -18.32 26.24
CA GLY A 350 1.79 -17.17 26.67
C GLY A 350 1.44 -15.91 25.89
N GLY A 351 1.36 -16.01 24.56
CA GLY A 351 0.95 -14.92 23.70
C GLY A 351 -0.44 -14.37 24.01
N ALA A 352 -1.40 -15.26 24.27
CA ALA A 352 -2.76 -14.88 24.68
C ALA A 352 -2.78 -14.14 26.03
N ARG A 353 -2.11 -14.69 27.07
CA ARG A 353 -2.02 -14.02 28.38
C ARG A 353 -1.36 -12.64 28.28
N PHE A 354 -0.25 -12.55 27.54
CA PHE A 354 0.40 -11.27 27.29
C PHE A 354 -0.59 -10.26 26.67
N GLN A 355 -1.27 -10.66 25.60
CA GLN A 355 -2.19 -9.76 24.90
C GLN A 355 -3.37 -9.36 25.80
N ASP A 356 -3.91 -10.27 26.60
CA ASP A 356 -5.03 -9.99 27.50
C ASP A 356 -4.65 -9.06 28.67
N ALA A 357 -3.38 -9.03 29.05
CA ALA A 357 -2.85 -8.17 30.10
C ALA A 357 -2.56 -6.73 29.66
N LEU A 358 -2.49 -6.45 28.35
CA LEU A 358 -2.25 -5.09 27.84
C LEU A 358 -3.35 -4.11 28.27
N LYS A 359 -2.93 -2.91 28.71
CA LYS A 359 -3.80 -1.83 29.20
C LYS A 359 -3.79 -0.59 28.32
N LEU A 360 -2.62 -0.18 27.81
CA LEU A 360 -2.43 0.95 26.93
C LEU A 360 -2.50 0.51 25.46
N VAL A 361 -1.71 -0.51 25.10
CA VAL A 361 -1.64 -1.03 23.74
C VAL A 361 -2.95 -1.71 23.37
N THR A 362 -3.63 -1.21 22.36
CA THR A 362 -4.98 -1.68 22.01
C THR A 362 -4.93 -2.99 21.21
N ARG A 363 -5.75 -3.95 21.63
CA ARG A 363 -5.90 -5.26 20.96
C ARG A 363 -6.85 -5.15 19.77
N LEU A 364 -6.32 -5.20 18.55
CA LEU A 364 -7.12 -5.19 17.34
C LEU A 364 -6.26 -5.54 16.12
N VAL A 365 -6.93 -5.77 14.99
CA VAL A 365 -6.28 -6.07 13.71
C VAL A 365 -6.20 -4.81 12.86
N ASN A 366 -5.20 -3.98 13.12
CA ASN A 366 -4.82 -2.84 12.29
C ASN A 366 -3.32 -2.57 12.41
N ILE A 367 -2.80 -1.62 11.64
CA ILE A 367 -1.42 -1.09 11.70
C ILE A 367 -1.44 0.39 11.35
N GLY A 368 -0.39 1.11 11.73
CA GLY A 368 -0.17 2.48 11.26
C GLY A 368 -1.06 3.55 11.89
N ASP A 369 -1.70 3.24 13.01
CA ASP A 369 -2.41 4.21 13.83
C ASP A 369 -1.42 5.05 14.67
N ALA A 370 -1.82 6.24 15.07
CA ALA A 370 -1.11 7.04 16.07
C ALA A 370 -1.02 6.32 17.44
N LYS A 371 -1.93 5.40 17.72
CA LYS A 371 -1.95 4.54 18.90
C LYS A 371 -1.19 3.24 18.65
N SER A 372 -0.52 2.74 19.69
CA SER A 372 0.10 1.41 19.67
C SER A 372 -0.95 0.30 19.70
N LEU A 373 -0.77 -0.68 18.84
CA LEU A 373 -1.72 -1.78 18.61
C LEU A 373 -1.02 -3.12 18.72
N ALA A 374 -1.74 -4.14 19.22
CA ALA A 374 -1.25 -5.51 19.32
C ALA A 374 -2.21 -6.51 18.66
N CYS A 375 -1.63 -7.52 18.02
CA CYS A 375 -2.37 -8.64 17.44
C CYS A 375 -1.60 -9.93 17.70
N HIS A 376 -2.33 -11.00 18.08
CA HIS A 376 -1.81 -12.36 18.16
C HIS A 376 -2.29 -13.12 16.91
N PRO A 377 -1.49 -13.21 15.84
CA PRO A 377 -1.95 -13.71 14.54
C PRO A 377 -2.55 -15.11 14.61
N ALA A 378 -1.96 -16.03 15.37
CA ALA A 378 -2.44 -17.40 15.50
C ALA A 378 -3.89 -17.49 16.07
N SER A 379 -4.28 -16.58 16.97
CA SER A 379 -5.62 -16.52 17.53
C SER A 379 -6.62 -15.71 16.71
N THR A 380 -6.16 -14.92 15.73
CA THR A 380 -6.98 -13.93 15.02
C THR A 380 -6.89 -14.09 13.51
N THR A 381 -5.93 -13.41 12.87
CA THR A 381 -5.84 -13.29 11.41
C THR A 381 -5.50 -14.60 10.70
N HIS A 382 -4.86 -15.54 11.39
CA HIS A 382 -4.40 -16.83 10.83
C HIS A 382 -5.04 -18.05 11.53
N ARG A 383 -6.09 -17.82 12.33
CA ARG A 383 -6.78 -18.88 13.08
C ARG A 383 -7.32 -20.02 12.22
N GLN A 384 -7.59 -19.74 10.94
CA GLN A 384 -8.13 -20.70 10.00
C GLN A 384 -7.04 -21.60 9.38
N LEU A 385 -5.76 -21.24 9.53
CA LEU A 385 -4.64 -21.96 8.95
C LEU A 385 -4.23 -23.13 9.86
N GLY A 386 -3.91 -24.26 9.24
CA GLY A 386 -3.25 -25.36 9.94
C GLY A 386 -1.78 -25.03 10.27
N PRO A 387 -1.10 -25.82 11.14
CA PRO A 387 0.28 -25.56 11.57
C PRO A 387 1.28 -25.40 10.41
N GLU A 388 1.14 -26.21 9.37
CA GLU A 388 2.01 -26.16 8.18
C GLU A 388 1.76 -24.90 7.33
N GLU A 389 0.52 -24.46 7.25
CA GLU A 389 0.15 -23.25 6.52
C GLU A 389 0.60 -21.99 7.28
N MET A 390 0.45 -21.97 8.62
CA MET A 390 0.99 -20.92 9.47
C MET A 390 2.50 -20.78 9.31
N LYS A 391 3.22 -21.91 9.30
CA LYS A 391 4.66 -21.93 9.09
C LYS A 391 5.06 -21.38 7.71
N LYS A 392 4.31 -21.72 6.65
CA LYS A 392 4.51 -21.14 5.31
C LYS A 392 4.23 -19.65 5.25
N ALA A 393 3.24 -19.19 6.03
CA ALA A 393 2.93 -17.77 6.19
C ALA A 393 3.94 -17.03 7.12
N GLY A 394 4.91 -17.75 7.72
CA GLY A 394 5.88 -17.20 8.66
C GLY A 394 5.29 -16.80 10.00
N VAL A 395 4.16 -17.40 10.39
CA VAL A 395 3.47 -17.16 11.66
C VAL A 395 3.70 -18.32 12.60
N SER A 396 4.26 -18.06 13.78
CA SER A 396 4.36 -19.03 14.86
C SER A 396 3.25 -18.82 15.91
N GLU A 397 2.96 -19.87 16.68
CA GLU A 397 1.90 -19.82 17.70
C GLU A 397 2.19 -18.84 18.84
N ASP A 398 3.48 -18.57 19.11
CA ASP A 398 3.94 -17.64 20.13
C ASP A 398 4.06 -16.20 19.64
N MET A 399 3.83 -15.96 18.33
CA MET A 399 4.03 -14.66 17.70
C MET A 399 3.00 -13.63 18.16
N VAL A 400 3.50 -12.50 18.66
CA VAL A 400 2.74 -11.27 18.83
C VAL A 400 3.29 -10.25 17.84
N ARG A 401 2.38 -9.60 17.07
CA ARG A 401 2.71 -8.45 16.22
C ARG A 401 2.29 -7.17 16.90
N LEU A 402 3.21 -6.22 16.97
CA LEU A 402 2.93 -4.85 17.42
C LEU A 402 2.96 -3.90 16.21
N SER A 403 2.10 -2.88 16.25
CA SER A 403 2.20 -1.68 15.46
C SER A 403 2.36 -0.52 16.42
N ILE A 404 3.57 -0.01 16.52
CA ILE A 404 3.93 0.99 17.52
C ILE A 404 3.49 2.37 17.06
N GLY A 405 2.90 3.14 17.98
CA GLY A 405 2.39 4.49 17.77
C GLY A 405 3.33 5.58 18.25
N ILE A 406 2.74 6.76 18.51
CA ILE A 406 3.47 7.98 18.84
C ILE A 406 3.47 8.33 20.34
N GLU A 407 2.93 7.47 21.18
CA GLU A 407 2.86 7.66 22.63
C GLU A 407 4.27 7.86 23.23
N HIS A 408 4.32 8.28 24.48
CA HIS A 408 5.60 8.36 25.19
C HIS A 408 6.21 6.96 25.33
N ILE A 409 7.48 6.81 25.00
CA ILE A 409 8.14 5.50 24.95
C ILE A 409 8.14 4.77 26.28
N ASP A 410 8.25 5.50 27.41
CA ASP A 410 8.26 4.87 28.73
C ASP A 410 6.88 4.29 29.08
N ASP A 411 5.78 4.91 28.66
CA ASP A 411 4.43 4.39 28.86
C ASP A 411 4.22 3.11 28.04
N ILE A 412 4.68 3.09 26.77
CA ILE A 412 4.64 1.87 25.95
C ILE A 412 5.42 0.74 26.64
N LYS A 413 6.67 1.01 27.05
CA LYS A 413 7.51 0.00 27.73
C LYS A 413 6.91 -0.48 29.04
N ALA A 414 6.34 0.42 29.84
CA ALA A 414 5.69 0.07 31.10
C ALA A 414 4.48 -0.87 30.89
N ASP A 415 3.68 -0.63 29.84
CA ASP A 415 2.55 -1.50 29.51
C ASP A 415 3.04 -2.88 29.02
N LEU A 416 4.07 -2.92 28.17
CA LEU A 416 4.65 -4.18 27.72
C LEU A 416 5.28 -4.97 28.88
N GLU A 417 5.99 -4.30 29.80
CA GLU A 417 6.61 -4.94 30.98
C GLU A 417 5.56 -5.60 31.87
N GLN A 418 4.49 -4.85 32.25
CA GLN A 418 3.44 -5.39 33.10
C GLN A 418 2.67 -6.53 32.41
N ALA A 419 2.50 -6.47 31.08
CA ALA A 419 1.86 -7.54 30.32
C ALA A 419 2.76 -8.79 30.21
N LEU A 420 4.06 -8.63 30.06
CA LEU A 420 5.03 -9.74 30.11
C LEU A 420 5.13 -10.37 31.48
N ALA A 421 4.89 -9.63 32.57
CA ALA A 421 4.84 -10.18 33.91
C ALA A 421 3.67 -11.17 34.13
N ALA A 422 2.61 -11.10 33.33
CA ALA A 422 1.48 -12.02 33.34
C ALA A 422 1.76 -13.36 32.59
N VAL A 423 2.89 -13.48 31.93
CA VAL A 423 3.33 -14.70 31.20
C VAL A 423 4.18 -15.62 32.16
#